data_8e7745dda32249f49fd40e55b8295d5d
#
_entry.id   8e7745dda32249f49fd40e55b8295d5d
#
_cell.length_a   1.000
_cell.length_b   1.000
_cell.length_c   1.000
_cell.angle_alpha   90.00
_cell.angle_beta   90.00
_cell.angle_gamma   90.00
#
_symmetry.space_group_name_H-M   'P 1'
#
loop_
_entity.id
_entity.type
_entity.pdbx_description
1 polymer ?
#
loop_
_entity_poly.entity_id
_entity_poly.type
_entity_poly.pdbx_seq_one_letter_code
_entity_poly.pdbx_strand_id
1 'polypeptide(L)'
;MKVDVLLGLQWGDEGKGKVVDVLTPNYDVITRFQGGPNAGHTLEFNGEKYVLRSIPSGIFQGGKVNVIGNGVVLDPLLFQQEAEALAASGHDLTKQLCISKKAHLILPTHRILDAAYEAAKGSGKIGTTGKGIGPTYTDKVSRNGLRVGDLLHNFEEKYAIAKARHEAILRSLDYDYDITELEAQWFKALEYLKQFRLIDSEHVVNGYLKEGKSVLAEGAQGTMLDIDFGSYPFVTSSNTICAGCCTGLGVSPRNIGEVYGIFKAYCTRVGSGPFPTELFDETGDKIRQIGHEYGAVTGRERRCGWIDLVALKYAIMINGVTKLIMMKSDVLDGFDTVKACVAYKVDGKETAEFPFEINEGIEPIYVEMPGWNVDMTKMQSEDEFPEEFNAYISFLEEELEVPIKIVSVGPDREQTIVRYVDE
;
A
#
# COMPACT_ATOMS: atom_id res chain seq x y z
N MET A 1 7.94 1.96 -24.45
CA MET A 1 8.23 2.00 -23.00
C MET A 1 7.36 1.00 -22.25
N LYS A 2 7.71 0.69 -21.01
CA LYS A 2 6.99 -0.23 -20.13
C LYS A 2 6.53 0.51 -18.88
N VAL A 3 5.65 -0.11 -18.11
CA VAL A 3 5.22 0.36 -16.80
C VAL A 3 6.07 -0.34 -15.74
N ASP A 4 6.80 0.42 -14.96
CA ASP A 4 7.48 -0.11 -13.79
C ASP A 4 6.49 -0.10 -12.61
N VAL A 5 6.52 -1.15 -11.81
CA VAL A 5 5.57 -1.36 -10.72
C VAL A 5 6.29 -1.31 -9.38
N LEU A 6 5.78 -0.55 -8.44
CA LEU A 6 6.30 -0.45 -7.09
C LEU A 6 5.24 -0.92 -6.10
N LEU A 7 5.55 -1.94 -5.33
CA LEU A 7 4.61 -2.57 -4.41
C LEU A 7 5.26 -3.06 -3.11
N GLY A 8 4.45 -3.18 -2.05
CA GLY A 8 4.87 -3.73 -0.77
C GLY A 8 4.90 -5.26 -0.78
N LEU A 9 5.92 -5.85 -0.17
CA LEU A 9 6.08 -7.30 -0.12
C LEU A 9 5.55 -7.93 1.19
N GLN A 10 5.30 -7.10 2.20
CA GLN A 10 4.87 -7.53 3.54
C GLN A 10 3.38 -7.23 3.77
N TRP A 11 2.99 -6.87 5.00
CA TRP A 11 1.60 -6.57 5.40
C TRP A 11 1.24 -5.08 5.31
N GLY A 12 1.83 -4.34 4.38
CA GLY A 12 1.61 -2.90 4.23
C GLY A 12 2.52 -2.06 5.13
N ASP A 13 2.38 -0.74 4.99
CA ASP A 13 3.15 0.26 5.75
C ASP A 13 4.69 0.17 5.56
N GLU A 14 5.15 -0.36 4.42
CA GLU A 14 6.58 -0.50 4.10
C GLU A 14 7.26 0.83 3.77
N GLY A 15 6.51 1.93 3.59
CA GLY A 15 7.07 3.24 3.24
C GLY A 15 7.05 3.56 1.74
N LYS A 16 6.09 2.98 0.99
CA LYS A 16 5.95 3.16 -0.46
C LYS A 16 5.95 4.61 -0.92
N GLY A 17 5.25 5.50 -0.22
CA GLY A 17 5.16 6.92 -0.59
C GLY A 17 6.51 7.60 -0.70
N LYS A 18 7.40 7.41 0.28
CA LYS A 18 8.77 7.95 0.25
C LYS A 18 9.53 7.48 -0.99
N VAL A 19 9.47 6.19 -1.28
CA VAL A 19 10.20 5.61 -2.43
C VAL A 19 9.64 6.10 -3.75
N VAL A 20 8.33 6.18 -3.91
CA VAL A 20 7.69 6.75 -5.12
C VAL A 20 8.18 8.18 -5.34
N ASP A 21 8.20 9.00 -4.31
CA ASP A 21 8.66 10.38 -4.39
C ASP A 21 10.14 10.46 -4.79
N VAL A 22 11.01 9.62 -4.22
CA VAL A 22 12.44 9.52 -4.58
C VAL A 22 12.63 9.08 -6.04
N LEU A 23 11.81 8.15 -6.54
CA LEU A 23 11.90 7.65 -7.91
C LEU A 23 11.23 8.57 -8.93
N THR A 24 10.26 9.39 -8.52
CA THR A 24 9.44 10.23 -9.41
C THR A 24 10.25 11.09 -10.39
N PRO A 25 11.42 11.67 -10.06
CA PRO A 25 12.22 12.42 -11.03
C PRO A 25 12.54 11.65 -12.32
N ASN A 26 12.66 10.33 -12.25
CA ASN A 26 12.99 9.43 -13.37
C ASN A 26 11.76 9.03 -14.23
N TYR A 27 10.57 9.44 -13.85
CA TYR A 27 9.32 9.07 -14.52
C TYR A 27 8.55 10.30 -15.00
N ASP A 28 7.81 10.16 -16.09
CA ASP A 28 6.91 11.18 -16.64
C ASP A 28 5.51 11.09 -16.01
N VAL A 29 5.08 9.88 -15.69
CA VAL A 29 3.73 9.58 -15.22
C VAL A 29 3.76 8.69 -13.98
N ILE A 30 3.07 9.11 -12.94
CA ILE A 30 2.90 8.32 -11.71
C ILE A 30 1.44 7.90 -11.59
N THR A 31 1.18 6.63 -11.33
CA THR A 31 -0.19 6.11 -11.29
C THR A 31 -0.47 5.33 -10.01
N ARG A 32 -1.71 5.40 -9.50
CA ARG A 32 -2.23 4.49 -8.47
C ARG A 32 -3.13 3.47 -9.15
N PHE A 33 -2.91 2.19 -8.91
CA PHE A 33 -3.63 1.15 -9.64
C PHE A 33 -4.68 0.39 -8.80
N GLN A 34 -4.64 0.44 -7.46
CA GLN A 34 -5.61 -0.24 -6.60
C GLN A 34 -5.67 0.39 -5.20
N GLY A 35 -6.54 -0.15 -4.34
CA GLY A 35 -6.76 0.36 -2.99
C GLY A 35 -7.66 1.59 -2.99
N GLY A 36 -7.58 2.35 -1.94
CA GLY A 36 -8.41 3.54 -1.74
C GLY A 36 -7.94 4.33 -0.52
N PRO A 37 -8.83 5.05 0.16
CA PRO A 37 -8.47 5.89 1.31
C PRO A 37 -8.07 5.12 2.58
N ASN A 38 -8.04 3.80 2.54
CA ASN A 38 -7.41 2.96 3.57
C ASN A 38 -5.87 3.01 3.51
N ALA A 39 -5.27 3.44 2.41
CA ALA A 39 -3.84 3.71 2.34
C ALA A 39 -3.47 4.97 3.13
N GLY A 40 -2.23 5.01 3.62
CA GLY A 40 -1.62 6.18 4.23
C GLY A 40 -0.15 6.24 3.81
N HIS A 41 0.13 6.88 2.68
CA HIS A 41 1.49 7.03 2.16
C HIS A 41 2.10 8.29 2.78
N THR A 42 2.95 8.09 3.76
CA THR A 42 3.65 9.19 4.44
C THR A 42 4.89 9.60 3.67
N LEU A 43 5.04 10.90 3.51
CA LEU A 43 6.23 11.54 2.95
C LEU A 43 6.72 12.60 3.93
N GLU A 44 8.03 12.66 4.13
CA GLU A 44 8.67 13.66 4.98
C GLU A 44 9.79 14.34 4.18
N PHE A 45 9.69 15.66 4.02
CA PHE A 45 10.69 16.48 3.35
C PHE A 45 10.52 17.95 3.74
N ASN A 46 11.60 18.72 3.71
CA ASN A 46 11.63 20.13 4.11
C ASN A 46 11.06 20.39 5.53
N GLY A 47 11.16 19.41 6.42
CA GLY A 47 10.63 19.50 7.79
C GLY A 47 9.10 19.38 7.89
N GLU A 48 8.42 19.08 6.81
CA GLU A 48 6.97 18.87 6.77
C GLU A 48 6.62 17.39 6.52
N LYS A 49 5.46 16.99 7.03
CA LYS A 49 4.93 15.63 6.91
C LYS A 49 3.60 15.62 6.18
N TYR A 50 3.53 14.87 5.10
CA TYR A 50 2.33 14.67 4.30
C TYR A 50 1.85 13.22 4.38
N VAL A 51 0.53 13.01 4.38
CA VAL A 51 -0.07 11.68 4.35
C VAL A 51 -1.06 11.61 3.21
N LEU A 52 -0.67 10.94 2.13
CA LEU A 52 -1.51 10.73 0.96
C LEU A 52 -2.31 9.44 1.09
N ARG A 53 -3.55 9.47 0.61
CA ARG A 53 -4.49 8.33 0.65
C ARG A 53 -4.81 7.80 -0.74
N SER A 54 -5.35 8.64 -1.60
CA SER A 54 -5.78 8.27 -2.95
C SER A 54 -4.93 8.92 -4.05
N ILE A 55 -4.36 10.08 -3.77
CA ILE A 55 -3.53 10.84 -4.71
C ILE A 55 -2.16 10.15 -4.84
N PRO A 56 -1.62 9.98 -6.07
CA PRO A 56 -0.27 9.43 -6.27
C PRO A 56 0.82 10.28 -5.60
N SER A 57 1.85 9.61 -5.06
CA SER A 57 2.94 10.28 -4.32
C SER A 57 3.84 11.16 -5.20
N GLY A 58 3.74 11.04 -6.52
CA GLY A 58 4.43 11.92 -7.47
C GLY A 58 3.88 13.34 -7.57
N ILE A 59 2.79 13.66 -6.86
CA ILE A 59 2.10 14.96 -6.92
C ILE A 59 2.99 16.13 -6.48
N PHE A 60 3.98 15.88 -5.64
CA PHE A 60 4.91 16.90 -5.13
C PHE A 60 5.97 17.33 -6.15
N GLN A 61 6.13 16.58 -7.25
CA GLN A 61 7.12 16.86 -8.29
C GLN A 61 6.46 17.61 -9.46
N GLY A 62 6.93 18.82 -9.74
CA GLY A 62 6.42 19.64 -10.83
C GLY A 62 6.58 18.98 -12.20
N GLY A 63 5.63 19.22 -13.11
CA GLY A 63 5.69 18.76 -14.50
C GLY A 63 5.37 17.27 -14.71
N LYS A 64 5.02 16.53 -13.67
CA LYS A 64 4.63 15.12 -13.76
C LYS A 64 3.13 14.96 -13.91
N VAL A 65 2.70 13.92 -14.61
CA VAL A 65 1.29 13.55 -14.70
C VAL A 65 0.99 12.50 -13.63
N ASN A 66 -0.05 12.74 -12.85
CA ASN A 66 -0.51 11.82 -11.82
C ASN A 66 -1.87 11.23 -12.23
N VAL A 67 -2.05 9.92 -12.11
CA VAL A 67 -3.26 9.23 -12.54
C VAL A 67 -3.82 8.36 -11.42
N ILE A 68 -5.07 8.58 -11.05
CA ILE A 68 -5.86 7.63 -10.26
C ILE A 68 -6.50 6.65 -11.24
N GLY A 69 -6.03 5.40 -11.24
CA GLY A 69 -6.45 4.34 -12.15
C GLY A 69 -7.81 3.74 -11.81
N ASN A 70 -8.32 2.92 -12.71
CA ASN A 70 -9.66 2.30 -12.59
C ASN A 70 -9.76 1.23 -11.50
N GLY A 71 -8.64 0.72 -11.01
CA GLY A 71 -8.65 -0.23 -9.90
C GLY A 71 -8.80 0.41 -8.52
N VAL A 72 -8.63 1.73 -8.41
CA VAL A 72 -8.82 2.48 -7.17
C VAL A 72 -10.31 2.63 -6.85
N VAL A 73 -10.65 2.54 -5.57
CA VAL A 73 -11.96 2.93 -5.05
C VAL A 73 -11.83 4.30 -4.37
N LEU A 74 -12.58 5.28 -4.85
CA LEU A 74 -12.41 6.69 -4.51
C LEU A 74 -13.54 7.18 -3.60
N ASP A 75 -13.20 7.69 -2.44
CA ASP A 75 -14.12 8.40 -1.57
C ASP A 75 -14.05 9.90 -1.89
N PRO A 76 -15.09 10.50 -2.48
CA PRO A 76 -15.09 11.89 -2.88
C PRO A 76 -14.81 12.86 -1.74
N LEU A 77 -15.34 12.59 -0.55
CA LEU A 77 -15.15 13.46 0.61
C LEU A 77 -13.72 13.45 1.12
N LEU A 78 -13.12 12.24 1.27
CA LEU A 78 -11.73 12.11 1.69
C LEU A 78 -10.77 12.61 0.62
N PHE A 79 -11.11 12.42 -0.66
CA PHE A 79 -10.35 12.97 -1.77
C PHE A 79 -10.35 14.51 -1.76
N GLN A 80 -11.51 15.15 -1.55
CA GLN A 80 -11.60 16.61 -1.45
C GLN A 80 -10.73 17.12 -0.30
N GLN A 81 -10.82 16.53 0.88
CA GLN A 81 -10.01 16.94 2.03
C GLN A 81 -8.49 16.82 1.75
N GLU A 82 -8.08 15.75 1.10
CA GLU A 82 -6.68 15.51 0.70
C GLU A 82 -6.22 16.55 -0.33
N ALA A 83 -7.03 16.78 -1.36
CA ALA A 83 -6.73 17.73 -2.42
C ALA A 83 -6.70 19.20 -1.94
N GLU A 84 -7.61 19.59 -1.06
CA GLU A 84 -7.63 20.93 -0.47
C GLU A 84 -6.41 21.18 0.43
N ALA A 85 -5.99 20.17 1.21
CA ALA A 85 -4.79 20.28 2.03
C ALA A 85 -3.52 20.46 1.17
N LEU A 86 -3.40 19.74 0.06
CA LEU A 86 -2.29 19.89 -0.88
C LEU A 86 -2.35 21.24 -1.62
N ALA A 87 -3.54 21.70 -2.00
CA ALA A 87 -3.70 23.01 -2.63
C ALA A 87 -3.31 24.17 -1.66
N ALA A 88 -3.62 24.03 -0.38
CA ALA A 88 -3.20 24.99 0.65
C ALA A 88 -1.66 25.04 0.82
N SER A 89 -0.96 23.95 0.50
CA SER A 89 0.51 23.88 0.47
C SER A 89 1.10 24.32 -0.89
N GLY A 90 0.29 24.90 -1.79
CA GLY A 90 0.75 25.50 -3.05
C GLY A 90 0.79 24.56 -4.26
N HIS A 91 0.20 23.37 -4.18
CA HIS A 91 0.17 22.42 -5.30
C HIS A 91 -1.09 22.60 -6.17
N ASP A 92 -0.94 22.89 -7.47
CA ASP A 92 -2.04 22.97 -8.43
C ASP A 92 -2.39 21.57 -8.99
N LEU A 93 -3.24 20.87 -8.27
CA LEU A 93 -3.62 19.50 -8.60
C LEU A 93 -4.43 19.40 -9.89
N THR A 94 -5.19 20.41 -10.26
CA THR A 94 -6.09 20.37 -11.42
C THR A 94 -5.33 20.21 -12.74
N LYS A 95 -4.07 20.66 -12.78
CA LYS A 95 -3.18 20.54 -13.94
C LYS A 95 -2.43 19.20 -14.00
N GLN A 96 -2.19 18.59 -12.84
CA GLN A 96 -1.30 17.44 -12.72
C GLN A 96 -2.04 16.12 -12.50
N LEU A 97 -3.29 16.16 -12.00
CA LEU A 97 -4.04 14.96 -11.60
C LEU A 97 -5.14 14.62 -12.60
N CYS A 98 -5.14 13.37 -13.03
CA CYS A 98 -6.18 12.78 -13.84
C CYS A 98 -6.87 11.64 -13.07
N ILE A 99 -8.17 11.48 -13.25
CA ILE A 99 -8.96 10.47 -12.55
C ILE A 99 -9.66 9.58 -13.58
N SER A 100 -9.51 8.27 -13.43
CA SER A 100 -10.19 7.32 -14.32
C SER A 100 -11.71 7.39 -14.16
N LYS A 101 -12.43 7.53 -15.27
CA LYS A 101 -13.90 7.41 -15.30
C LYS A 101 -14.38 6.04 -14.80
N LYS A 102 -13.54 5.00 -14.86
CA LYS A 102 -13.86 3.63 -14.45
C LYS A 102 -13.51 3.34 -12.98
N ALA A 103 -12.89 4.27 -12.26
CA ALA A 103 -12.69 4.15 -10.82
C ALA A 103 -14.05 4.13 -10.10
N HIS A 104 -14.21 3.24 -9.11
CA HIS A 104 -15.47 3.12 -8.36
C HIS A 104 -15.55 4.14 -7.24
N LEU A 105 -16.75 4.66 -7.02
CA LEU A 105 -17.05 5.59 -5.93
C LEU A 105 -17.40 4.82 -4.65
N ILE A 106 -16.79 5.20 -3.55
CA ILE A 106 -17.23 4.79 -2.22
C ILE A 106 -18.42 5.66 -1.85
N LEU A 107 -19.58 5.04 -1.69
CA LEU A 107 -20.82 5.71 -1.31
C LEU A 107 -20.89 5.89 0.22
N PRO A 108 -21.66 6.84 0.75
CA PRO A 108 -21.91 6.95 2.19
C PRO A 108 -22.37 5.63 2.82
N THR A 109 -23.28 4.94 2.14
CA THR A 109 -23.80 3.63 2.57
C THR A 109 -22.75 2.52 2.59
N HIS A 110 -21.69 2.58 1.78
CA HIS A 110 -20.58 1.61 1.87
C HIS A 110 -19.84 1.70 3.21
N ARG A 111 -19.68 2.91 3.78
CA ARG A 111 -19.07 3.08 5.11
C ARG A 111 -19.93 2.48 6.21
N ILE A 112 -21.25 2.64 6.09
CA ILE A 112 -22.19 2.05 7.03
C ILE A 112 -22.22 0.53 6.92
N LEU A 113 -22.23 -0.02 5.70
CA LEU A 113 -22.12 -1.47 5.47
C LEU A 113 -20.83 -2.05 6.04
N ASP A 114 -19.70 -1.36 5.90
CA ASP A 114 -18.42 -1.78 6.48
C ASP A 114 -18.52 -1.91 8.01
N ALA A 115 -19.10 -0.91 8.67
CA ALA A 115 -19.35 -0.93 10.11
C ALA A 115 -20.34 -2.02 10.53
N ALA A 116 -21.43 -2.18 9.78
CA ALA A 116 -22.46 -3.19 10.07
C ALA A 116 -21.91 -4.62 9.93
N TYR A 117 -21.14 -4.89 8.88
CA TYR A 117 -20.49 -6.19 8.67
C TYR A 117 -19.46 -6.52 9.76
N GLU A 118 -18.66 -5.54 10.18
CA GLU A 118 -17.72 -5.74 11.29
C GLU A 118 -18.48 -5.97 12.62
N ALA A 119 -19.56 -5.25 12.87
CA ALA A 119 -20.39 -5.46 14.04
C ALA A 119 -21.00 -6.86 14.08
N ALA A 120 -21.51 -7.35 12.94
CA ALA A 120 -22.12 -8.67 12.81
C ALA A 120 -21.15 -9.84 13.04
N LYS A 121 -19.83 -9.64 12.82
CA LYS A 121 -18.81 -10.69 13.02
C LYS A 121 -18.46 -10.96 14.50
N GLY A 122 -18.86 -10.10 15.43
CA GLY A 122 -18.56 -10.27 16.85
C GLY A 122 -17.07 -10.40 17.14
N SER A 123 -16.63 -11.56 17.66
CA SER A 123 -15.21 -11.84 17.94
C SER A 123 -14.37 -12.12 16.67
N GLY A 124 -15.00 -12.45 15.56
CA GLY A 124 -14.34 -12.71 14.28
C GLY A 124 -14.06 -11.47 13.42
N LYS A 125 -13.95 -10.29 14.05
CA LYS A 125 -13.65 -9.03 13.36
C LYS A 125 -12.32 -9.09 12.64
N ILE A 126 -12.28 -8.60 11.40
CA ILE A 126 -11.06 -8.44 10.61
C ILE A 126 -10.27 -7.21 11.09
N GLY A 127 -10.96 -6.22 11.64
CA GLY A 127 -10.36 -4.94 12.05
C GLY A 127 -10.21 -4.00 10.86
N THR A 128 -11.28 -3.85 10.07
CA THR A 128 -11.31 -2.95 8.92
C THR A 128 -11.05 -1.50 9.30
N THR A 129 -10.75 -0.68 8.30
CA THR A 129 -10.53 0.77 8.51
C THR A 129 -11.84 1.56 8.61
N GLY A 130 -13.00 0.93 8.41
CA GLY A 130 -14.32 1.58 8.40
C GLY A 130 -14.50 2.58 7.23
N LYS A 131 -13.74 2.41 6.16
CA LYS A 131 -13.75 3.34 5.01
C LYS A 131 -14.63 2.85 3.85
N GLY A 132 -15.33 1.73 4.02
CA GLY A 132 -16.20 1.18 2.98
C GLY A 132 -15.48 0.49 1.82
N ILE A 133 -14.21 0.13 2.00
CA ILE A 133 -13.39 -0.48 0.93
C ILE A 133 -13.98 -1.82 0.48
N GLY A 134 -14.20 -2.75 1.43
CA GLY A 134 -14.76 -4.07 1.15
C GLY A 134 -16.10 -4.00 0.44
N PRO A 135 -17.11 -3.30 0.99
CA PRO A 135 -18.41 -3.13 0.35
C PRO A 135 -18.34 -2.53 -1.06
N THR A 136 -17.42 -1.58 -1.31
CA THR A 136 -17.26 -0.98 -2.65
C THR A 136 -16.70 -1.99 -3.65
N TYR A 137 -15.69 -2.80 -3.27
CA TYR A 137 -15.19 -3.87 -4.13
C TYR A 137 -16.22 -4.98 -4.33
N THR A 138 -17.04 -5.29 -3.34
CA THR A 138 -18.19 -6.20 -3.48
C THR A 138 -19.15 -5.70 -4.55
N ASP A 139 -19.52 -4.43 -4.51
CA ASP A 139 -20.37 -3.81 -5.53
C ASP A 139 -19.72 -3.80 -6.92
N LYS A 140 -18.42 -3.56 -6.99
CA LYS A 140 -17.66 -3.65 -8.25
C LYS A 140 -17.79 -5.04 -8.87
N VAL A 141 -17.53 -6.09 -8.09
CA VAL A 141 -17.55 -7.48 -8.57
C VAL A 141 -18.97 -7.96 -8.89
N SER A 142 -19.96 -7.55 -8.09
CA SER A 142 -21.39 -7.82 -8.35
C SER A 142 -21.98 -6.99 -9.48
N ARG A 143 -21.21 -6.04 -10.05
CA ARG A 143 -21.62 -5.15 -11.17
C ARG A 143 -22.72 -4.17 -10.78
N ASN A 144 -22.73 -3.75 -9.52
CA ASN A 144 -23.70 -2.83 -8.94
C ASN A 144 -23.09 -1.50 -8.50
N GLY A 145 -21.76 -1.38 -8.59
CA GLY A 145 -21.02 -0.19 -8.15
C GLY A 145 -21.19 1.00 -9.09
N LEU A 146 -21.15 2.20 -8.53
CA LEU A 146 -21.08 3.44 -9.27
C LEU A 146 -19.62 3.81 -9.55
N ARG A 147 -19.37 4.33 -10.75
CA ARG A 147 -18.05 4.76 -11.18
C ARG A 147 -18.00 6.28 -11.33
N VAL A 148 -16.82 6.84 -11.30
CA VAL A 148 -16.60 8.29 -11.48
C VAL A 148 -17.25 8.80 -12.77
N GLY A 149 -17.17 8.05 -13.87
CA GLY A 149 -17.81 8.42 -15.15
C GLY A 149 -19.34 8.49 -15.10
N ASP A 150 -19.98 7.84 -14.13
CA ASP A 150 -21.43 7.93 -13.97
C ASP A 150 -21.88 9.34 -13.57
N LEU A 151 -20.99 10.16 -13.00
CA LEU A 151 -21.26 11.58 -12.71
C LEU A 151 -21.67 12.40 -13.94
N LEU A 152 -21.38 11.89 -15.13
CA LEU A 152 -21.69 12.57 -16.40
C LEU A 152 -23.08 12.22 -16.94
N HIS A 153 -23.74 11.17 -16.40
CA HIS A 153 -25.00 10.64 -16.95
C HIS A 153 -25.87 9.96 -15.88
N ASN A 154 -27.06 10.53 -15.64
CA ASN A 154 -28.12 9.96 -14.77
C ASN A 154 -27.63 9.48 -13.39
N PHE A 155 -26.80 10.28 -12.75
CA PHE A 155 -26.12 9.89 -11.52
C PHE A 155 -27.09 9.66 -10.37
N GLU A 156 -28.04 10.60 -10.16
CA GLU A 156 -28.99 10.57 -9.05
C GLU A 156 -29.86 9.30 -9.07
N GLU A 157 -30.34 8.90 -10.24
CA GLU A 157 -31.13 7.68 -10.42
C GLU A 157 -30.31 6.42 -10.05
N LYS A 158 -29.07 6.34 -10.57
CA LYS A 158 -28.17 5.22 -10.27
C LYS A 158 -27.82 5.18 -8.77
N TYR A 159 -27.58 6.34 -8.18
CA TYR A 159 -27.31 6.46 -6.74
C TYR A 159 -28.52 5.98 -5.91
N ALA A 160 -29.72 6.41 -6.24
CA ALA A 160 -30.94 6.00 -5.54
C ALA A 160 -31.14 4.48 -5.58
N ILE A 161 -30.88 3.84 -6.71
CA ILE A 161 -30.96 2.37 -6.86
C ILE A 161 -29.90 1.68 -5.97
N ALA A 162 -28.65 2.15 -5.98
CA ALA A 162 -27.58 1.59 -5.16
C ALA A 162 -27.89 1.76 -3.67
N LYS A 163 -28.33 2.95 -3.26
CA LYS A 163 -28.71 3.27 -1.87
C LYS A 163 -29.84 2.36 -1.40
N ALA A 164 -30.92 2.22 -2.17
CA ALA A 164 -32.06 1.36 -1.81
C ALA A 164 -31.65 -0.11 -1.58
N ARG A 165 -30.72 -0.62 -2.37
CA ARG A 165 -30.15 -1.96 -2.19
C ARG A 165 -29.35 -2.07 -0.89
N HIS A 166 -28.49 -1.10 -0.59
CA HIS A 166 -27.71 -1.07 0.66
C HIS A 166 -28.62 -0.95 1.88
N GLU A 167 -29.64 -0.13 1.80
CA GLU A 167 -30.65 0.01 2.86
C GLU A 167 -31.41 -1.31 3.13
N ALA A 168 -31.70 -2.09 2.08
CA ALA A 168 -32.28 -3.41 2.24
C ALA A 168 -31.36 -4.38 3.00
N ILE A 169 -30.07 -4.34 2.70
CA ILE A 169 -29.05 -5.14 3.42
C ILE A 169 -28.95 -4.68 4.88
N LEU A 170 -28.84 -3.37 5.13
CA LEU A 170 -28.74 -2.82 6.48
C LEU A 170 -29.95 -3.17 7.35
N ARG A 171 -31.16 -3.12 6.77
CA ARG A 171 -32.39 -3.61 7.45
C ARG A 171 -32.29 -5.09 7.79
N SER A 172 -31.74 -5.92 6.90
CA SER A 172 -31.61 -7.36 7.19
C SER A 172 -30.56 -7.66 8.28
N LEU A 173 -29.65 -6.74 8.54
CA LEU A 173 -28.66 -6.82 9.62
C LEU A 173 -29.14 -6.16 10.92
N ASP A 174 -30.35 -5.62 10.94
CA ASP A 174 -30.92 -4.86 12.08
C ASP A 174 -29.94 -3.77 12.57
N TYR A 175 -29.37 -3.01 11.62
CA TYR A 175 -28.35 -2.00 11.89
C TYR A 175 -28.91 -0.59 11.73
N ASP A 176 -28.99 0.13 12.86
CA ASP A 176 -29.44 1.52 12.89
C ASP A 176 -28.34 2.47 12.43
N TYR A 177 -28.69 3.45 11.61
CA TYR A 177 -27.76 4.44 11.08
C TYR A 177 -28.47 5.73 10.65
N ASP A 178 -27.70 6.81 10.63
CA ASP A 178 -28.08 8.08 9.99
C ASP A 178 -26.92 8.54 9.09
N ILE A 179 -27.21 8.75 7.81
CA ILE A 179 -26.23 9.25 6.82
C ILE A 179 -26.56 10.64 6.29
N THR A 180 -27.56 11.29 6.84
CA THR A 180 -28.10 12.56 6.27
C THR A 180 -27.01 13.60 6.08
N GLU A 181 -26.22 13.86 7.10
CA GLU A 181 -25.12 14.83 7.03
C GLU A 181 -23.97 14.34 6.15
N LEU A 182 -23.57 13.08 6.30
CA LEU A 182 -22.51 12.46 5.50
C LEU A 182 -22.88 12.48 4.01
N GLU A 183 -24.11 12.15 3.68
CA GLU A 183 -24.62 12.16 2.30
C GLU A 183 -24.60 13.57 1.71
N ALA A 184 -25.03 14.58 2.46
CA ALA A 184 -25.00 15.97 2.02
C ALA A 184 -23.58 16.48 1.75
N GLN A 185 -22.62 16.15 2.61
CA GLN A 185 -21.21 16.48 2.42
C GLN A 185 -20.63 15.71 1.23
N TRP A 186 -20.99 14.47 1.06
CA TRP A 186 -20.51 13.62 -0.03
C TRP A 186 -20.97 14.14 -1.40
N PHE A 187 -22.23 14.59 -1.55
CA PHE A 187 -22.71 15.22 -2.78
C PHE A 187 -21.97 16.52 -3.11
N LYS A 188 -21.61 17.32 -2.11
CA LYS A 188 -20.76 18.51 -2.33
C LYS A 188 -19.38 18.13 -2.83
N ALA A 189 -18.81 17.04 -2.27
CA ALA A 189 -17.51 16.55 -2.70
C ALA A 189 -17.52 15.97 -4.13
N LEU A 190 -18.64 15.45 -4.61
CA LEU A 190 -18.78 15.05 -6.01
C LEU A 190 -18.68 16.25 -6.97
N GLU A 191 -19.26 17.40 -6.60
CA GLU A 191 -19.12 18.62 -7.41
C GLU A 191 -17.66 19.10 -7.43
N TYR A 192 -16.94 18.99 -6.31
CA TYR A 192 -15.51 19.26 -6.27
C TYR A 192 -14.72 18.32 -7.19
N LEU A 193 -15.07 17.04 -7.22
CA LEU A 193 -14.39 16.03 -8.08
C LEU A 193 -14.51 16.36 -9.58
N LYS A 194 -15.60 16.98 -10.03
CA LYS A 194 -15.81 17.38 -11.42
C LYS A 194 -14.82 18.44 -11.94
N GLN A 195 -14.07 19.10 -11.05
CA GLN A 195 -13.04 20.08 -11.45
C GLN A 195 -11.79 19.39 -12.02
N PHE A 196 -11.62 18.11 -11.78
CA PHE A 196 -10.47 17.34 -12.23
C PHE A 196 -10.69 16.74 -13.63
N ARG A 197 -9.58 16.41 -14.29
CA ARG A 197 -9.61 15.80 -15.60
C ARG A 197 -10.03 14.32 -15.48
N LEU A 198 -11.28 14.02 -15.89
CA LEU A 198 -11.81 12.67 -15.96
C LEU A 198 -11.41 12.01 -17.27
N ILE A 199 -10.72 10.89 -17.22
CA ILE A 199 -10.10 10.24 -18.38
C ILE A 199 -10.52 8.77 -18.55
N ASP A 200 -10.40 8.27 -19.76
CA ASP A 200 -10.38 6.84 -20.05
C ASP A 200 -8.95 6.34 -19.87
N SER A 201 -8.60 5.96 -18.63
CA SER A 201 -7.22 5.76 -18.16
C SER A 201 -6.45 4.74 -19.00
N GLU A 202 -7.11 3.68 -19.46
CA GLU A 202 -6.51 2.66 -20.30
C GLU A 202 -6.03 3.22 -21.65
N HIS A 203 -6.76 4.16 -22.24
CA HIS A 203 -6.33 4.82 -23.48
C HIS A 203 -5.20 5.81 -23.22
N VAL A 204 -5.29 6.59 -22.15
CA VAL A 204 -4.32 7.64 -21.82
C VAL A 204 -2.97 7.02 -21.40
N VAL A 205 -2.96 6.02 -20.50
CA VAL A 205 -1.72 5.37 -20.06
C VAL A 205 -1.04 4.62 -21.20
N ASN A 206 -1.79 3.85 -22.00
CA ASN A 206 -1.21 3.18 -23.16
C ASN A 206 -0.76 4.18 -24.25
N GLY A 207 -1.40 5.35 -24.34
CA GLY A 207 -0.95 6.46 -25.19
C GLY A 207 0.42 6.96 -24.76
N TYR A 208 0.62 7.22 -23.49
CA TYR A 208 1.92 7.64 -22.93
C TYR A 208 3.03 6.61 -23.21
N LEU A 209 2.75 5.32 -23.04
CA LEU A 209 3.72 4.26 -23.38
C LEU A 209 4.12 4.27 -24.85
N LYS A 210 3.18 4.53 -25.78
CA LYS A 210 3.45 4.65 -27.22
C LYS A 210 4.26 5.91 -27.55
N GLU A 211 4.05 7.01 -26.79
CA GLU A 211 4.82 8.25 -26.92
C GLU A 211 6.23 8.13 -26.32
N GLY A 212 6.60 6.98 -25.76
CA GLY A 212 7.91 6.76 -25.15
C GLY A 212 8.05 7.33 -23.74
N LYS A 213 6.96 7.67 -23.07
CA LYS A 213 6.98 8.17 -21.68
C LYS A 213 7.17 7.03 -20.69
N SER A 214 7.93 7.32 -19.64
CA SER A 214 8.14 6.42 -18.51
C SER A 214 6.97 6.50 -17.53
N VAL A 215 6.48 5.34 -17.07
CA VAL A 215 5.33 5.23 -16.18
C VAL A 215 5.71 4.42 -14.94
N LEU A 216 5.47 4.96 -13.75
CA LEU A 216 5.59 4.26 -12.47
C LEU A 216 4.20 4.00 -11.90
N ALA A 217 3.91 2.74 -11.61
CA ALA A 217 2.66 2.33 -10.98
C ALA A 217 2.86 2.08 -9.47
N GLU A 218 2.26 2.92 -8.67
CA GLU A 218 2.31 2.90 -7.21
C GLU A 218 1.22 1.99 -6.65
N GLY A 219 1.62 0.92 -5.96
CA GLY A 219 0.73 0.04 -5.22
C GLY A 219 0.34 0.58 -3.84
N ALA A 220 -0.69 0.00 -3.25
CA ALA A 220 -1.13 0.25 -1.89
C ALA A 220 -1.21 -1.07 -1.11
N GLN A 221 -1.17 -1.00 0.22
CA GLN A 221 -1.06 -2.15 1.11
C GLN A 221 0.22 -2.97 0.82
N GLY A 222 0.18 -4.30 0.91
CA GLY A 222 1.30 -5.18 0.63
C GLY A 222 0.83 -6.55 0.15
N THR A 223 1.74 -7.36 -0.37
CA THR A 223 1.44 -8.68 -0.97
C THR A 223 0.73 -9.61 0.00
N MET A 224 1.13 -9.61 1.29
CA MET A 224 0.48 -10.45 2.32
C MET A 224 -0.95 -10.00 2.66
N LEU A 225 -1.42 -8.88 2.11
CA LEU A 225 -2.78 -8.39 2.21
C LEU A 225 -3.57 -8.52 0.90
N ASP A 226 -3.02 -9.19 -0.12
CA ASP A 226 -3.73 -9.44 -1.39
C ASP A 226 -4.94 -10.33 -1.17
N ILE A 227 -6.05 -10.05 -1.89
CA ILE A 227 -7.31 -10.77 -1.72
C ILE A 227 -7.20 -12.26 -2.08
N ASP A 228 -6.34 -12.61 -3.04
CA ASP A 228 -6.18 -13.98 -3.53
C ASP A 228 -5.00 -14.70 -2.87
N PHE A 229 -3.88 -14.00 -2.68
CA PHE A 229 -2.59 -14.59 -2.28
C PHE A 229 -2.11 -14.16 -0.89
N GLY A 230 -2.82 -13.26 -0.22
CA GLY A 230 -2.48 -12.82 1.13
C GLY A 230 -2.91 -13.79 2.23
N SER A 231 -2.74 -13.35 3.48
CA SER A 231 -3.12 -14.11 4.69
C SER A 231 -4.64 -14.10 4.94
N TYR A 232 -5.40 -14.66 4.01
CA TYR A 232 -6.86 -14.73 4.05
C TYR A 232 -7.38 -15.38 5.34
N PRO A 233 -8.48 -14.89 5.97
CA PRO A 233 -9.36 -13.79 5.53
C PRO A 233 -8.91 -12.39 5.96
N PHE A 234 -7.76 -12.24 6.58
CA PHE A 234 -7.24 -10.98 7.12
C PHE A 234 -6.46 -10.21 6.04
N VAL A 235 -7.15 -9.85 4.98
CA VAL A 235 -6.61 -9.21 3.77
C VAL A 235 -7.44 -7.98 3.39
N THR A 236 -6.95 -7.18 2.44
CA THR A 236 -7.76 -6.15 1.78
C THR A 236 -8.58 -6.75 0.64
N SER A 237 -9.58 -6.04 0.16
CA SER A 237 -10.50 -6.52 -0.89
C SER A 237 -9.99 -6.22 -2.32
N SER A 238 -8.71 -5.98 -2.50
CA SER A 238 -8.12 -5.68 -3.81
C SER A 238 -6.87 -6.51 -4.09
N ASN A 239 -6.51 -6.64 -5.37
CA ASN A 239 -5.26 -7.26 -5.77
C ASN A 239 -4.11 -6.27 -5.60
N THR A 240 -3.29 -6.50 -4.57
CA THR A 240 -2.13 -5.68 -4.20
C THR A 240 -0.87 -6.10 -4.94
N ILE A 241 -0.91 -7.24 -5.62
CA ILE A 241 0.19 -7.83 -6.38
C ILE A 241 0.37 -7.14 -7.74
N CYS A 242 1.50 -7.43 -8.41
CA CYS A 242 1.85 -6.86 -9.71
C CYS A 242 0.75 -7.04 -10.79
N ALA A 243 0.07 -8.19 -10.81
CA ALA A 243 -1.05 -8.44 -11.71
C ALA A 243 -2.20 -7.44 -11.54
N GLY A 244 -2.39 -6.90 -10.33
CA GLY A 244 -3.35 -5.83 -10.03
C GLY A 244 -3.08 -4.53 -10.80
N CYS A 245 -1.83 -4.26 -11.16
CA CYS A 245 -1.47 -3.12 -12.03
C CYS A 245 -2.08 -3.27 -13.42
N CYS A 246 -2.03 -4.48 -13.99
CA CYS A 246 -2.58 -4.73 -15.32
C CYS A 246 -4.08 -4.44 -15.39
N THR A 247 -4.85 -4.94 -14.43
CA THR A 247 -6.30 -4.72 -14.36
C THR A 247 -6.66 -3.32 -13.87
N GLY A 248 -5.86 -2.76 -12.97
CA GLY A 248 -6.11 -1.45 -12.34
C GLY A 248 -5.77 -0.24 -13.21
N LEU A 249 -5.00 -0.42 -14.29
CA LEU A 249 -4.66 0.62 -15.26
C LEU A 249 -5.13 0.30 -16.67
N GLY A 250 -5.51 -0.95 -16.95
CA GLY A 250 -5.84 -1.41 -18.30
C GLY A 250 -4.60 -1.53 -19.18
N VAL A 251 -3.48 -2.01 -18.63
CA VAL A 251 -2.23 -2.24 -19.38
C VAL A 251 -2.00 -3.73 -19.59
N SER A 252 -1.36 -4.06 -20.72
CA SER A 252 -1.01 -5.46 -21.02
C SER A 252 0.08 -5.98 -20.07
N PRO A 253 0.03 -7.26 -19.62
CA PRO A 253 1.13 -7.87 -18.87
C PRO A 253 2.49 -7.78 -19.60
N ARG A 254 2.49 -7.75 -20.93
CA ARG A 254 3.71 -7.58 -21.73
C ARG A 254 4.34 -6.18 -21.62
N ASN A 255 3.60 -5.23 -21.11
CA ASN A 255 4.05 -3.85 -20.89
C ASN A 255 4.54 -3.60 -19.47
N ILE A 256 4.60 -4.61 -18.61
CA ILE A 256 5.25 -4.52 -17.30
C ILE A 256 6.77 -4.57 -17.50
N GLY A 257 7.45 -3.61 -16.89
CA GLY A 257 8.91 -3.47 -16.86
C GLY A 257 9.51 -3.98 -15.57
N GLU A 258 10.24 -3.10 -14.87
CA GLU A 258 10.80 -3.42 -13.56
C GLU A 258 9.70 -3.56 -12.51
N VAL A 259 9.88 -4.49 -11.60
CA VAL A 259 9.01 -4.68 -10.44
C VAL A 259 9.82 -4.44 -9.16
N TYR A 260 9.62 -3.27 -8.57
CA TYR A 260 10.27 -2.87 -7.32
C TYR A 260 9.47 -3.42 -6.13
N GLY A 261 10.07 -4.34 -5.40
CA GLY A 261 9.53 -4.87 -4.16
C GLY A 261 10.06 -4.12 -2.94
N ILE A 262 9.17 -3.48 -2.18
CA ILE A 262 9.53 -2.75 -0.96
C ILE A 262 9.27 -3.63 0.26
N PHE A 263 10.25 -3.71 1.15
CA PHE A 263 10.13 -4.35 2.45
C PHE A 263 10.84 -3.54 3.53
N LYS A 264 10.46 -3.71 4.78
CA LYS A 264 11.20 -3.20 5.94
C LYS A 264 12.25 -4.20 6.37
N ALA A 265 13.33 -3.72 6.97
CA ALA A 265 14.36 -4.57 7.61
C ALA A 265 13.80 -5.49 8.74
N TYR A 266 12.52 -5.31 9.08
CA TYR A 266 11.73 -6.09 10.03
C TYR A 266 10.29 -6.19 9.51
N CYS A 267 9.41 -6.91 10.22
CA CYS A 267 8.00 -7.00 9.84
C CYS A 267 7.11 -6.19 10.78
N THR A 268 6.03 -5.63 10.21
CA THR A 268 4.94 -5.04 10.99
C THR A 268 3.58 -5.44 10.44
N ARG A 269 2.59 -5.53 11.31
CA ARG A 269 1.20 -5.78 10.93
C ARG A 269 0.24 -4.90 11.72
N VAL A 270 -0.78 -4.38 11.06
CA VAL A 270 -1.93 -3.71 11.69
C VAL A 270 -3.12 -4.65 11.67
N GLY A 271 -3.89 -4.65 12.77
CA GLY A 271 -5.11 -5.45 12.87
C GLY A 271 -4.88 -6.92 13.20
N SER A 272 -5.94 -7.69 13.03
CA SER A 272 -5.97 -9.11 13.33
C SER A 272 -5.30 -9.95 12.24
N GLY A 273 -5.15 -11.23 12.51
CA GLY A 273 -4.61 -12.21 11.59
C GLY A 273 -3.20 -12.68 11.94
N PRO A 274 -2.74 -13.74 11.28
CA PRO A 274 -1.50 -14.40 11.60
C PRO A 274 -0.29 -13.52 11.30
N PHE A 275 0.72 -13.65 12.15
CA PHE A 275 2.00 -12.97 12.02
C PHE A 275 3.10 -13.87 12.61
N PRO A 276 3.69 -14.78 11.80
CA PRO A 276 4.56 -15.84 12.31
C PRO A 276 5.78 -15.34 13.09
N THR A 277 6.34 -14.20 12.72
CA THR A 277 7.54 -13.65 13.36
C THR A 277 7.24 -12.58 14.41
N GLU A 278 5.98 -12.45 14.88
CA GLU A 278 5.58 -11.46 15.88
C GLU A 278 6.35 -11.64 17.19
N LEU A 279 6.76 -10.52 17.77
CA LEU A 279 7.48 -10.45 19.04
C LEU A 279 6.57 -9.87 20.13
N PHE A 280 6.48 -10.59 21.23
CA PHE A 280 5.67 -10.23 22.41
C PHE A 280 6.55 -9.80 23.60
N ASP A 281 7.82 -9.52 23.34
CA ASP A 281 8.84 -9.19 24.35
C ASP A 281 9.33 -7.74 24.18
N GLU A 282 10.31 -7.37 25.01
CA GLU A 282 10.96 -6.06 24.99
C GLU A 282 11.59 -5.73 23.63
N THR A 283 11.98 -6.73 22.85
CA THR A 283 12.52 -6.55 21.49
C THR A 283 11.46 -5.98 20.55
N GLY A 284 10.26 -6.55 20.57
CA GLY A 284 9.13 -6.05 19.80
C GLY A 284 8.73 -4.63 20.17
N ASP A 285 8.75 -4.31 21.48
CA ASP A 285 8.47 -2.97 21.99
C ASP A 285 9.56 -1.97 21.58
N LYS A 286 10.84 -2.37 21.63
CA LYS A 286 11.97 -1.54 21.19
C LYS A 286 11.86 -1.22 19.69
N ILE A 287 11.56 -2.20 18.82
CA ILE A 287 11.34 -1.99 17.38
C ILE A 287 10.18 -1.00 17.18
N ARG A 288 9.06 -1.17 17.89
CA ARG A 288 7.88 -0.29 17.78
C ARG A 288 8.21 1.15 18.16
N GLN A 289 8.94 1.35 19.25
CA GLN A 289 9.29 2.68 19.75
C GLN A 289 10.27 3.40 18.81
N ILE A 290 11.38 2.75 18.44
CA ILE A 290 12.39 3.33 17.55
C ILE A 290 11.79 3.57 16.16
N GLY A 291 11.06 2.58 15.64
CA GLY A 291 10.44 2.66 14.32
C GLY A 291 9.22 3.58 14.24
N HIS A 292 8.76 4.16 15.38
CA HIS A 292 7.50 4.91 15.44
C HIS A 292 6.34 4.15 14.77
N GLU A 293 6.22 2.85 15.09
CA GLU A 293 5.27 1.95 14.44
C GLU A 293 3.86 2.12 15.00
N TYR A 294 3.25 3.25 14.61
CA TYR A 294 1.88 3.64 14.93
C TYR A 294 1.13 4.00 13.63
N GLY A 295 -0.15 3.69 13.56
CA GLY A 295 -0.97 3.99 12.39
C GLY A 295 -1.07 5.48 12.12
N ALA A 296 -0.66 5.95 10.96
CA ALA A 296 -0.63 7.38 10.59
C ALA A 296 -2.01 8.07 10.69
N VAL A 297 -3.10 7.31 10.56
CA VAL A 297 -4.48 7.84 10.57
C VAL A 297 -5.17 7.57 11.92
N THR A 298 -4.92 6.41 12.52
CA THR A 298 -5.65 5.94 13.71
C THR A 298 -4.82 6.01 15.00
N GLY A 299 -3.51 6.24 14.90
CA GLY A 299 -2.58 6.17 16.05
C GLY A 299 -2.44 4.75 16.63
N ARG A 300 -3.08 3.72 16.03
CA ARG A 300 -3.06 2.35 16.54
C ARG A 300 -1.65 1.77 16.48
N GLU A 301 -1.21 1.13 17.56
CA GLU A 301 0.06 0.40 17.59
C GLU A 301 0.11 -0.68 16.52
N ARG A 302 1.25 -0.78 15.83
CA ARG A 302 1.56 -1.89 14.94
C ARG A 302 2.21 -3.02 15.73
N ARG A 303 1.82 -4.24 15.42
CA ARG A 303 2.50 -5.45 15.85
C ARG A 303 3.84 -5.51 15.13
N CYS A 304 4.92 -5.85 15.82
CA CYS A 304 6.27 -5.86 15.28
C CYS A 304 6.90 -7.24 15.42
N GLY A 305 7.77 -7.59 14.48
CA GLY A 305 8.46 -8.87 14.45
C GLY A 305 9.72 -8.84 13.61
N TRP A 306 10.57 -9.87 13.72
CA TRP A 306 11.73 -10.02 12.87
C TRP A 306 11.34 -10.19 11.40
N ILE A 307 12.28 -9.92 10.49
CA ILE A 307 12.08 -10.11 9.06
C ILE A 307 11.71 -11.57 8.76
N ASP A 308 10.75 -11.74 7.85
CA ASP A 308 10.20 -13.04 7.45
C ASP A 308 10.58 -13.34 5.99
N LEU A 309 11.63 -14.14 5.80
CA LEU A 309 12.12 -14.46 4.44
C LEU A 309 11.23 -15.46 3.74
N VAL A 310 10.48 -16.32 4.47
CA VAL A 310 9.50 -17.22 3.86
C VAL A 310 8.39 -16.42 3.17
N ALA A 311 7.85 -15.44 3.86
CA ALA A 311 6.84 -14.52 3.30
C ALA A 311 7.41 -13.67 2.17
N LEU A 312 8.67 -13.19 2.29
CA LEU A 312 9.31 -12.38 1.25
C LEU A 312 9.61 -13.19 -0.02
N LYS A 313 10.14 -14.42 0.09
CA LYS A 313 10.37 -15.30 -1.06
C LYS A 313 9.07 -15.59 -1.81
N TYR A 314 8.00 -15.86 -1.06
CA TYR A 314 6.68 -16.05 -1.63
C TYR A 314 6.19 -14.77 -2.35
N ALA A 315 6.32 -13.61 -1.72
CA ALA A 315 5.94 -12.34 -2.32
C ALA A 315 6.75 -12.02 -3.58
N ILE A 316 8.06 -12.27 -3.58
CA ILE A 316 8.94 -12.09 -4.73
C ILE A 316 8.49 -12.98 -5.90
N MET A 317 8.22 -14.25 -5.64
CA MET A 317 7.74 -15.21 -6.64
C MET A 317 6.41 -14.78 -7.28
N ILE A 318 5.42 -14.41 -6.46
CA ILE A 318 4.07 -14.01 -6.94
C ILE A 318 4.13 -12.75 -7.79
N ASN A 319 5.01 -11.81 -7.45
CA ASN A 319 5.09 -10.51 -8.12
C ASN A 319 6.10 -10.47 -9.28
N GLY A 320 7.01 -11.43 -9.37
CA GLY A 320 8.13 -11.37 -10.31
C GLY A 320 9.02 -10.17 -10.03
N VAL A 321 9.39 -9.97 -8.76
CA VAL A 321 10.21 -8.82 -8.32
C VAL A 321 11.57 -8.87 -8.98
N THR A 322 11.99 -7.75 -9.55
CA THR A 322 13.29 -7.61 -10.23
C THR A 322 14.31 -6.84 -9.40
N LYS A 323 13.85 -5.98 -8.52
CA LYS A 323 14.70 -5.13 -7.65
C LYS A 323 14.03 -4.97 -6.29
N LEU A 324 14.82 -5.07 -5.23
CA LEU A 324 14.38 -4.87 -3.86
C LEU A 324 14.72 -3.47 -3.34
N ILE A 325 13.89 -2.99 -2.42
CA ILE A 325 14.08 -1.74 -1.71
C ILE A 325 13.87 -1.99 -0.23
N MET A 326 14.94 -1.85 0.55
CA MET A 326 14.91 -2.05 2.00
C MET A 326 14.65 -0.73 2.71
N MET A 327 13.64 -0.74 3.57
CA MET A 327 13.21 0.41 4.34
C MET A 327 13.53 0.24 5.82
N LYS A 328 13.75 1.38 6.49
CA LYS A 328 13.87 1.44 7.95
C LYS A 328 15.00 0.57 8.52
N SER A 329 16.12 0.50 7.84
CA SER A 329 17.32 -0.19 8.33
C SER A 329 17.88 0.48 9.61
N ASP A 330 17.72 1.80 9.73
CA ASP A 330 18.06 2.63 10.89
C ASP A 330 17.35 2.20 12.17
N VAL A 331 16.18 1.57 12.07
CA VAL A 331 15.44 1.10 13.26
C VAL A 331 16.15 -0.04 13.98
N LEU A 332 17.00 -0.78 13.27
CA LEU A 332 17.78 -1.86 13.85
C LEU A 332 19.17 -1.41 14.35
N ASP A 333 19.48 -0.12 14.25
CA ASP A 333 20.68 0.46 14.89
C ASP A 333 20.66 0.19 16.40
N GLY A 334 21.78 -0.24 16.95
CA GLY A 334 21.88 -0.52 18.39
C GLY A 334 21.22 -1.81 18.86
N PHE A 335 20.98 -2.76 17.96
CA PHE A 335 20.69 -4.16 18.31
C PHE A 335 21.99 -4.97 18.22
N ASP A 336 22.32 -5.72 19.27
CA ASP A 336 23.52 -6.56 19.29
C ASP A 336 23.39 -7.75 18.33
N THR A 337 22.15 -8.23 18.14
CA THR A 337 21.82 -9.35 17.27
C THR A 337 20.54 -9.04 16.51
N VAL A 338 20.55 -9.33 15.22
CA VAL A 338 19.38 -9.28 14.34
C VAL A 338 19.03 -10.70 13.90
N LYS A 339 17.74 -10.98 13.67
CA LYS A 339 17.27 -12.31 13.29
C LYS A 339 16.47 -12.24 11.99
N ALA A 340 16.62 -13.28 11.17
CA ALA A 340 15.83 -13.48 9.97
C ALA A 340 15.18 -14.87 9.99
N CYS A 341 13.86 -14.92 9.79
CA CYS A 341 13.13 -16.18 9.69
C CYS A 341 13.35 -16.76 8.29
N VAL A 342 14.02 -17.92 8.23
CA VAL A 342 14.40 -18.59 6.97
C VAL A 342 13.48 -19.77 6.62
N ALA A 343 12.78 -20.32 7.61
CA ALA A 343 11.86 -21.44 7.45
C ALA A 343 10.78 -21.40 8.54
N TYR A 344 9.71 -22.15 8.36
CA TYR A 344 8.69 -22.41 9.36
C TYR A 344 8.70 -23.89 9.76
N LYS A 345 8.33 -24.16 11.00
CA LYS A 345 7.97 -25.50 11.43
C LYS A 345 6.44 -25.57 11.55
N VAL A 346 5.83 -26.36 10.68
CA VAL A 346 4.39 -26.57 10.57
C VAL A 346 4.10 -28.03 10.89
N ASP A 347 3.30 -28.31 11.91
CA ASP A 347 2.99 -29.69 12.37
C ASP A 347 4.25 -30.54 12.59
N GLY A 348 5.31 -29.92 13.13
CA GLY A 348 6.59 -30.58 13.43
C GLY A 348 7.49 -30.80 12.21
N LYS A 349 7.12 -30.33 11.02
CA LYS A 349 7.92 -30.41 9.79
C LYS A 349 8.42 -29.05 9.39
N GLU A 350 9.69 -28.98 9.04
CA GLU A 350 10.29 -27.75 8.48
C GLU A 350 9.87 -27.54 7.03
N THR A 351 9.55 -26.28 6.69
CA THR A 351 9.23 -25.86 5.33
C THR A 351 9.72 -24.44 5.08
N ALA A 352 10.25 -24.18 3.88
CA ALA A 352 10.55 -22.85 3.36
C ALA A 352 9.43 -22.32 2.44
N GLU A 353 8.37 -23.10 2.24
CA GLU A 353 7.21 -22.68 1.46
C GLU A 353 6.19 -21.98 2.37
N PHE A 354 5.60 -20.88 1.88
CA PHE A 354 4.54 -20.18 2.57
C PHE A 354 3.27 -21.06 2.59
N PRO A 355 2.77 -21.47 3.77
CA PRO A 355 1.70 -22.44 3.85
C PRO A 355 0.35 -21.84 3.50
N PHE A 356 -0.59 -22.67 3.03
CA PHE A 356 -1.96 -22.28 2.77
C PHE A 356 -2.66 -21.77 4.04
N GLU A 357 -2.51 -22.47 5.14
CA GLU A 357 -3.08 -22.11 6.44
C GLU A 357 -1.99 -21.56 7.35
N ILE A 358 -2.11 -20.32 7.73
CA ILE A 358 -1.22 -19.65 8.68
C ILE A 358 -1.99 -19.54 9.99
N ASN A 359 -1.58 -20.29 10.99
CA ASN A 359 -2.19 -20.34 12.31
C ASN A 359 -1.15 -20.19 13.43
N GLU A 360 -1.61 -20.17 14.67
CA GLU A 360 -0.77 -20.03 15.87
C GLU A 360 0.21 -21.19 16.12
N GLY A 361 0.06 -22.31 15.39
CA GLY A 361 0.95 -23.48 15.48
C GLY A 361 2.19 -23.38 14.59
N ILE A 362 2.38 -22.28 13.86
CA ILE A 362 3.58 -22.04 13.06
C ILE A 362 4.69 -21.53 13.94
N GLU A 363 5.81 -22.26 13.99
CA GLU A 363 7.02 -21.85 14.71
C GLU A 363 8.06 -21.32 13.70
N PRO A 364 8.49 -20.04 13.79
CA PRO A 364 9.55 -19.51 12.92
C PRO A 364 10.92 -20.06 13.29
N ILE A 365 11.70 -20.40 12.27
CA ILE A 365 13.10 -20.85 12.40
C ILE A 365 14.00 -19.68 11.98
N TYR A 366 14.87 -19.25 12.89
CA TYR A 366 15.69 -18.07 12.70
C TYR A 366 17.16 -18.38 12.44
N VAL A 367 17.77 -17.59 11.58
CA VAL A 367 19.20 -17.34 11.54
C VAL A 367 19.49 -16.06 12.33
N GLU A 368 20.50 -16.12 13.19
CA GLU A 368 20.96 -14.98 13.99
C GLU A 368 22.23 -14.41 13.37
N MET A 369 22.31 -13.08 13.28
CA MET A 369 23.46 -12.37 12.76
C MET A 369 23.89 -11.25 13.71
N PRO A 370 25.17 -10.85 13.71
CA PRO A 370 25.60 -9.67 14.45
C PRO A 370 24.82 -8.43 13.98
N GLY A 371 24.36 -7.62 14.93
CA GLY A 371 23.80 -6.32 14.65
C GLY A 371 24.87 -5.26 14.46
N TRP A 372 24.45 -4.06 14.06
CA TRP A 372 25.33 -2.91 13.87
C TRP A 372 25.00 -1.82 14.90
N ASN A 373 26.03 -1.33 15.58
CA ASN A 373 25.88 -0.30 16.62
C ASN A 373 26.38 1.06 16.11
N VAL A 374 25.79 1.55 14.99
CA VAL A 374 26.13 2.82 14.37
C VAL A 374 24.87 3.57 13.97
N ASP A 375 24.88 4.89 14.11
CA ASP A 375 23.83 5.77 13.60
C ASP A 375 23.89 5.85 12.07
N MET A 376 23.06 5.07 11.40
CA MET A 376 23.03 5.03 9.94
C MET A 376 22.36 6.26 9.31
N THR A 377 21.61 7.05 10.08
CA THR A 377 20.81 8.17 9.55
C THR A 377 21.62 9.28 8.89
N LYS A 378 22.93 9.30 9.10
CA LYS A 378 23.88 10.28 8.54
C LYS A 378 24.65 9.81 7.32
N MET A 379 24.53 8.53 6.98
CA MET A 379 25.23 7.94 5.85
C MET A 379 24.70 8.45 4.51
N GLN A 380 25.60 8.67 3.55
CA GLN A 380 25.28 9.22 2.23
C GLN A 380 25.59 8.25 1.08
N SER A 381 26.38 7.22 1.35
CA SER A 381 26.76 6.21 0.35
C SER A 381 26.86 4.82 0.98
N GLU A 382 26.78 3.76 0.15
CA GLU A 382 26.96 2.38 0.61
C GLU A 382 28.37 2.07 1.10
N ASP A 383 29.36 2.86 0.70
CA ASP A 383 30.75 2.72 1.16
C ASP A 383 30.91 3.02 2.68
N GLU A 384 29.92 3.71 3.26
CA GLU A 384 29.88 4.04 4.69
C GLU A 384 29.22 2.94 5.54
N PHE A 385 28.63 1.92 4.91
CA PHE A 385 27.92 0.86 5.63
C PHE A 385 28.91 0.03 6.48
N PRO A 386 28.55 -0.25 7.76
CA PRO A 386 29.38 -1.11 8.59
C PRO A 386 29.41 -2.56 8.05
N GLU A 387 30.47 -3.28 8.40
CA GLU A 387 30.70 -4.64 7.92
C GLU A 387 29.53 -5.58 8.24
N GLU A 388 28.98 -5.47 9.45
CA GLU A 388 27.84 -6.27 9.89
C GLU A 388 26.59 -6.01 9.06
N PHE A 389 26.35 -4.75 8.67
CA PHE A 389 25.21 -4.39 7.83
C PHE A 389 25.41 -4.85 6.38
N ASN A 390 26.63 -4.75 5.85
CA ASN A 390 26.95 -5.30 4.55
C ASN A 390 26.79 -6.82 4.52
N ALA A 391 27.19 -7.53 5.58
CA ALA A 391 26.97 -8.97 5.73
C ALA A 391 25.46 -9.30 5.78
N TYR A 392 24.67 -8.49 6.47
CA TYR A 392 23.20 -8.65 6.52
C TYR A 392 22.56 -8.45 5.13
N ILE A 393 22.95 -7.40 4.40
CA ILE A 393 22.45 -7.18 3.03
C ILE A 393 22.82 -8.35 2.12
N SER A 394 24.08 -8.79 2.14
CA SER A 394 24.56 -9.88 1.31
C SER A 394 23.81 -11.19 1.61
N PHE A 395 23.57 -11.49 2.88
CA PHE A 395 22.76 -12.63 3.30
C PHE A 395 21.32 -12.52 2.76
N LEU A 396 20.69 -11.34 2.84
CA LEU A 396 19.34 -11.17 2.32
C LEU A 396 19.29 -11.33 0.79
N GLU A 397 20.27 -10.78 0.07
CA GLU A 397 20.36 -10.90 -1.40
C GLU A 397 20.59 -12.37 -1.83
N GLU A 398 21.41 -13.12 -1.09
CA GLU A 398 21.62 -14.55 -1.33
C GLU A 398 20.34 -15.36 -1.09
N GLU A 399 19.65 -15.13 0.01
CA GLU A 399 18.41 -15.83 0.36
C GLU A 399 17.23 -15.47 -0.56
N LEU A 400 17.13 -14.22 -0.98
CA LEU A 400 16.00 -13.72 -1.77
C LEU A 400 16.25 -13.79 -3.28
N GLU A 401 17.48 -14.05 -3.72
CA GLU A 401 17.91 -14.14 -5.13
C GLU A 401 17.57 -12.87 -5.97
N VAL A 402 17.41 -11.74 -5.33
CA VAL A 402 17.08 -10.44 -5.96
C VAL A 402 17.91 -9.33 -5.31
N PRO A 403 18.54 -8.44 -6.12
CA PRO A 403 19.39 -7.39 -5.57
C PRO A 403 18.61 -6.30 -4.84
N ILE A 404 19.16 -5.83 -3.72
CA ILE A 404 18.66 -4.68 -2.95
C ILE A 404 19.25 -3.41 -3.56
N LYS A 405 18.49 -2.72 -4.40
CA LYS A 405 18.92 -1.54 -5.15
C LYS A 405 18.92 -0.25 -4.32
N ILE A 406 18.02 -0.15 -3.35
CA ILE A 406 17.85 1.05 -2.53
C ILE A 406 17.75 0.65 -1.06
N VAL A 407 18.43 1.39 -0.20
CA VAL A 407 18.37 1.27 1.26
C VAL A 407 17.94 2.60 1.87
N SER A 408 16.88 2.60 2.66
CA SER A 408 16.44 3.76 3.43
C SER A 408 17.03 3.69 4.83
N VAL A 409 17.80 4.71 5.18
CA VAL A 409 18.52 4.86 6.45
C VAL A 409 17.92 5.91 7.39
N GLY A 410 16.69 6.33 7.14
CA GLY A 410 15.95 7.29 7.97
C GLY A 410 14.63 7.72 7.34
N PRO A 411 13.84 8.58 8.00
CA PRO A 411 12.50 8.96 7.54
C PRO A 411 12.50 9.98 6.38
N ASP A 412 13.50 10.87 6.29
CA ASP A 412 13.56 11.91 5.28
C ASP A 412 13.85 11.36 3.88
N ARG A 413 13.39 12.07 2.85
CA ARG A 413 13.64 11.78 1.44
C ARG A 413 15.13 11.60 1.15
N GLU A 414 15.98 12.46 1.70
CA GLU A 414 17.43 12.47 1.46
C GLU A 414 18.14 11.29 2.14
N GLN A 415 17.53 10.66 3.14
CA GLN A 415 18.05 9.48 3.83
C GLN A 415 17.72 8.20 3.04
N THR A 416 18.11 8.21 1.76
CA THR A 416 17.86 7.12 0.81
C THR A 416 19.11 6.89 -0.02
N ILE A 417 19.75 5.74 0.13
CA ILE A 417 21.00 5.37 -0.53
C ILE A 417 20.69 4.45 -1.70
N VAL A 418 21.07 4.86 -2.91
CA VAL A 418 21.02 4.02 -4.10
C VAL A 418 22.34 3.25 -4.17
N ARG A 419 22.24 1.92 -4.19
CA ARG A 419 23.41 1.05 -4.26
C ARG A 419 23.85 0.80 -5.70
N TYR A 420 25.16 0.70 -5.91
CA TYR A 420 25.77 0.28 -7.16
C TYR A 420 25.72 -1.26 -7.24
N VAL A 421 24.58 -1.77 -7.65
CA VAL A 421 24.44 -3.19 -7.95
C VAL A 421 24.81 -3.37 -9.42
N ASP A 422 25.78 -4.23 -9.71
CA ASP A 422 26.16 -4.57 -11.08
C ASP A 422 24.92 -5.06 -11.86
N GLU A 423 24.74 -4.50 -13.06
CA GLU A 423 23.61 -4.84 -13.95
C GLU A 423 23.79 -6.22 -14.61
#